data_22684ac7c1c166ff187dd47107de762f
#
_entry.id   22684ac7c1c166ff187dd47107de762f
#
_cell.length_a   1.000
_cell.length_b   1.000
_cell.length_c   1.000
_cell.angle_alpha   90.00
_cell.angle_beta   90.00
_cell.angle_gamma   90.00
#
_symmetry.space_group_name_H-M   'P 1'
#
loop_
_entity.id
_entity.type
_entity.pdbx_description
1 polymer ?
#
loop_
_entity_poly.entity_id
_entity_poly.type
_entity_poly.pdbx_seq_one_letter_code
_entity_poly.pdbx_strand_id
1 'polypeptide(L)'
;VTGVQTCALPISFGISWENLRKINPEVAAWITIPGADISYPVVQGIDDEYYLKHNFQGKEDLFGCVFLGHDNKKNLTDSHSFLYGHNMEGNMMFANLNRYERPEFLQSCPTFEITTPERKYFYRIFSVEQAAPRSAAFEYGYQLKSRAYKLQLSILKENSMYDTGVMPQETQRMVTLITCNSRLDKEIRMAVHGICYEIVKAE
;
A
#
# COMPACT_ATOMS: atom_id res chain seq x y z
N VAL A 1 -3.57 -35.83 -34.33
CA VAL A 1 -2.98 -34.48 -34.17
C VAL A 1 -3.66 -33.87 -32.95
N THR A 2 -3.07 -34.05 -31.79
CA THR A 2 -3.56 -33.50 -30.51
C THR A 2 -2.97 -32.12 -30.35
N GLY A 3 -3.80 -31.10 -30.54
CA GLY A 3 -3.44 -29.72 -30.25
C GLY A 3 -3.28 -29.56 -28.72
N VAL A 4 -2.05 -29.35 -28.31
CA VAL A 4 -1.76 -28.85 -26.94
C VAL A 4 -2.26 -27.41 -26.88
N GLN A 5 -3.42 -27.22 -26.31
CA GLN A 5 -3.94 -25.90 -25.96
C GLN A 5 -3.09 -25.40 -24.80
N THR A 6 -2.06 -24.61 -25.09
CA THR A 6 -1.34 -23.83 -24.09
C THR A 6 -2.33 -22.83 -23.50
N CYS A 7 -2.87 -23.17 -22.34
CA CYS A 7 -3.65 -22.23 -21.55
C CYS A 7 -2.70 -21.14 -21.03
N ALA A 8 -2.49 -20.13 -21.86
CA ALA A 8 -1.84 -18.89 -21.38
C ALA A 8 -2.79 -18.29 -20.35
N LEU A 9 -2.40 -18.34 -19.08
CA LEU A 9 -3.14 -17.65 -18.02
C LEU A 9 -3.25 -16.16 -18.38
N PRO A 10 -4.42 -15.55 -18.22
CA PRO A 10 -4.62 -14.17 -18.61
C PRO A 10 -3.65 -13.26 -17.86
N ILE A 11 -3.00 -12.34 -18.60
CA ILE A 11 -2.20 -11.26 -18.02
C ILE A 11 -3.20 -10.27 -17.44
N SER A 12 -3.40 -10.31 -16.13
CA SER A 12 -4.28 -9.38 -15.44
C SER A 12 -3.62 -8.01 -15.34
N PHE A 13 -4.20 -7.01 -15.98
CA PHE A 13 -3.74 -5.61 -15.96
C PHE A 13 -2.29 -5.40 -16.42
N GLY A 14 -1.79 -6.22 -17.35
CA GLY A 14 -0.43 -6.16 -17.87
C GLY A 14 0.65 -6.75 -16.95
N ILE A 15 0.27 -7.36 -15.81
CA ILE A 15 1.17 -7.99 -14.85
C ILE A 15 1.12 -9.51 -15.03
N SER A 16 2.28 -10.13 -15.25
CA SER A 16 2.40 -11.59 -15.30
C SER A 16 2.51 -12.17 -13.89
N TRP A 17 1.38 -12.43 -13.26
CA TRP A 17 1.30 -13.01 -11.91
C TRP A 17 1.94 -14.40 -11.83
N GLU A 18 1.86 -15.19 -12.90
CA GLU A 18 2.52 -16.50 -12.99
C GLU A 18 4.04 -16.37 -12.86
N ASN A 19 4.64 -15.43 -13.59
CA ASN A 19 6.09 -15.21 -13.52
C ASN A 19 6.52 -14.65 -12.16
N LEU A 20 5.76 -13.75 -11.58
CA LEU A 20 6.03 -13.23 -10.24
C LEU A 20 5.98 -14.35 -9.19
N ARG A 21 4.97 -15.23 -9.25
CA ARG A 21 4.81 -16.35 -8.31
C ARG A 21 5.89 -17.42 -8.46
N LYS A 22 6.47 -17.60 -9.65
CA LYS A 22 7.64 -18.48 -9.84
C LYS A 22 8.86 -17.97 -9.09
N ILE A 23 9.00 -16.64 -8.95
CA ILE A 23 10.11 -16.01 -8.23
C ILE A 23 9.80 -15.96 -6.73
N ASN A 24 8.59 -15.52 -6.38
CA ASN A 24 8.13 -15.43 -4.99
C ASN A 24 6.63 -15.78 -4.90
N PRO A 25 6.26 -16.94 -4.31
CA PRO A 25 4.87 -17.35 -4.16
C PRO A 25 4.07 -16.49 -3.17
N GLU A 26 4.77 -15.69 -2.35
CA GLU A 26 4.16 -14.77 -1.38
C GLU A 26 3.70 -13.44 -2.00
N VAL A 27 3.91 -13.23 -3.31
CA VAL A 27 3.40 -12.04 -3.98
C VAL A 27 1.87 -11.94 -3.84
N ALA A 28 1.43 -10.80 -3.33
CA ALA A 28 0.03 -10.50 -3.05
C ALA A 28 -0.55 -9.47 -4.03
N ALA A 29 0.24 -8.43 -4.34
CA ALA A 29 -0.23 -7.29 -5.12
C ALA A 29 0.93 -6.60 -5.85
N TRP A 30 0.59 -5.56 -6.60
CA TRP A 30 1.52 -4.59 -7.18
C TRP A 30 1.02 -3.19 -6.86
N ILE A 31 1.86 -2.36 -6.25
CA ILE A 31 1.54 -0.95 -6.00
C ILE A 31 2.12 -0.06 -7.09
N THR A 32 1.36 0.94 -7.51
CA THR A 32 1.82 2.00 -8.41
C THR A 32 1.33 3.35 -7.92
N ILE A 33 2.25 4.31 -7.79
CA ILE A 33 1.93 5.72 -7.53
C ILE A 33 2.49 6.53 -8.70
N PRO A 34 1.66 6.87 -9.70
CA PRO A 34 2.09 7.66 -10.84
C PRO A 34 2.67 9.02 -10.38
N GLY A 35 3.84 9.39 -10.89
CA GLY A 35 4.51 10.66 -10.53
C GLY A 35 5.31 10.62 -9.21
N ALA A 36 5.21 9.56 -8.41
CA ALA A 36 6.05 9.36 -7.23
C ALA A 36 7.20 8.38 -7.48
N ASP A 37 7.34 7.84 -8.68
CA ASP A 37 8.33 6.81 -9.05
C ASP A 37 8.24 5.56 -8.16
N ILE A 38 7.04 5.24 -7.68
CA ILE A 38 6.75 4.04 -6.90
C ILE A 38 6.00 3.05 -7.80
N SER A 39 6.64 1.92 -8.08
CA SER A 39 6.03 0.81 -8.82
C SER A 39 6.73 -0.48 -8.42
N TYR A 40 6.14 -1.21 -7.45
CA TYR A 40 6.77 -2.37 -6.82
C TYR A 40 5.81 -3.54 -6.65
N PRO A 41 6.32 -4.79 -6.73
CA PRO A 41 5.58 -5.93 -6.22
C PRO A 41 5.39 -5.80 -4.71
N VAL A 42 4.24 -6.25 -4.22
CA VAL A 42 3.88 -6.31 -2.81
C VAL A 42 3.82 -7.77 -2.41
N VAL A 43 4.59 -8.15 -1.41
CA VAL A 43 4.62 -9.50 -0.83
C VAL A 43 3.87 -9.53 0.50
N GLN A 44 3.54 -10.73 0.99
CA GLN A 44 3.02 -10.88 2.35
C GLN A 44 3.64 -12.12 2.99
N GLY A 45 4.51 -11.88 3.97
CA GLY A 45 5.13 -12.92 4.80
C GLY A 45 4.23 -13.40 5.94
N ILE A 46 4.81 -14.21 6.80
CA ILE A 46 4.16 -14.72 8.03
C ILE A 46 4.24 -13.70 9.18
N ASP A 47 5.05 -12.67 9.05
CA ASP A 47 5.25 -11.59 10.00
C ASP A 47 5.58 -10.27 9.26
N ASP A 48 5.70 -9.17 10.00
CA ASP A 48 6.03 -7.84 9.48
C ASP A 48 7.56 -7.52 9.58
N GLU A 49 8.42 -8.51 9.85
CA GLU A 49 9.86 -8.31 10.02
C GLU A 49 10.69 -8.90 8.88
N TYR A 50 10.30 -10.05 8.34
CA TYR A 50 11.06 -10.78 7.33
C TYR A 50 11.42 -9.89 6.12
N TYR A 51 10.42 -9.25 5.53
CA TYR A 51 10.60 -8.43 4.33
C TYR A 51 11.21 -7.05 4.60
N LEU A 52 11.47 -6.70 5.85
CA LEU A 52 12.35 -5.56 6.16
C LEU A 52 13.81 -5.82 5.80
N LYS A 53 14.23 -7.09 5.70
CA LYS A 53 15.63 -7.49 5.50
C LYS A 53 15.82 -8.45 4.33
N HIS A 54 14.77 -8.73 3.57
CA HIS A 54 14.80 -9.62 2.41
C HIS A 54 14.13 -8.99 1.21
N ASN A 55 14.78 -9.08 0.06
CA ASN A 55 14.23 -8.60 -1.20
C ASN A 55 13.14 -9.53 -1.76
N PHE A 56 12.57 -9.17 -2.91
CA PHE A 56 11.54 -9.95 -3.58
C PHE A 56 11.94 -11.40 -3.91
N GLN A 57 13.24 -11.69 -4.04
CA GLN A 57 13.75 -13.05 -4.29
C GLN A 57 14.00 -13.85 -2.99
N GLY A 58 13.67 -13.29 -1.82
CA GLY A 58 13.90 -13.92 -0.53
C GLY A 58 15.37 -13.91 -0.09
N LYS A 59 16.23 -13.09 -0.71
CA LYS A 59 17.63 -12.92 -0.32
C LYS A 59 17.77 -11.78 0.67
N GLU A 60 18.70 -11.91 1.63
CA GLU A 60 19.04 -10.82 2.54
C GLU A 60 19.43 -9.58 1.74
N ASP A 61 18.79 -8.46 2.07
CA ASP A 61 18.97 -7.20 1.39
C ASP A 61 18.50 -6.05 2.29
N LEU A 62 19.34 -5.02 2.42
CA LEU A 62 19.04 -3.85 3.24
C LEU A 62 17.86 -3.02 2.69
N PHE A 63 17.55 -3.15 1.41
CA PHE A 63 16.40 -2.48 0.78
C PHE A 63 15.07 -3.14 1.14
N GLY A 64 15.10 -4.40 1.55
CA GLY A 64 13.90 -5.16 1.84
C GLY A 64 12.97 -5.28 0.63
N CYS A 65 11.67 -5.35 0.90
CA CYS A 65 10.61 -5.36 -0.10
C CYS A 65 9.43 -4.50 0.37
N VAL A 66 8.56 -4.08 -0.53
CA VAL A 66 7.26 -3.55 -0.13
C VAL A 66 6.38 -4.74 0.26
N PHE A 67 5.77 -4.68 1.44
CA PHE A 67 4.97 -5.80 1.94
C PHE A 67 3.65 -5.35 2.57
N LEU A 68 2.67 -6.23 2.47
CA LEU A 68 1.36 -6.12 3.10
C LEU A 68 1.46 -6.63 4.54
N GLY A 69 0.88 -5.93 5.50
CA GLY A 69 0.84 -6.36 6.90
C GLY A 69 0.34 -7.78 7.05
N HIS A 70 1.00 -8.58 7.89
CA HIS A 70 0.76 -10.03 7.98
C HIS A 70 -0.68 -10.36 8.42
N ASP A 71 -1.31 -9.53 9.23
CA ASP A 71 -2.71 -9.68 9.67
C ASP A 71 -3.75 -9.29 8.60
N ASN A 72 -3.32 -8.66 7.52
CA ASN A 72 -4.23 -8.24 6.46
C ASN A 72 -4.54 -9.39 5.47
N LYS A 73 -5.70 -9.31 4.85
CA LYS A 73 -6.09 -10.23 3.80
C LYS A 73 -5.41 -9.89 2.49
N LYS A 74 -4.79 -10.89 1.84
CA LYS A 74 -4.07 -10.72 0.55
C LYS A 74 -4.90 -10.06 -0.55
N ASN A 75 -6.22 -10.21 -0.51
CA ASN A 75 -7.13 -9.65 -1.49
C ASN A 75 -7.62 -8.23 -1.16
N LEU A 76 -7.03 -7.56 -0.16
CA LEU A 76 -7.34 -6.18 0.26
C LEU A 76 -8.83 -5.95 0.58
N THR A 77 -9.50 -6.95 1.14
CA THR A 77 -10.93 -6.85 1.50
C THR A 77 -11.17 -6.37 2.93
N ASP A 78 -10.12 -6.13 3.70
CA ASP A 78 -10.23 -5.50 5.02
C ASP A 78 -10.75 -4.05 4.92
N SER A 79 -11.27 -3.54 6.01
CA SER A 79 -11.63 -2.13 6.10
C SER A 79 -10.39 -1.23 6.05
N HIS A 80 -9.28 -1.71 6.64
CA HIS A 80 -8.00 -1.03 6.70
C HIS A 80 -6.86 -2.04 6.45
N SER A 81 -6.06 -1.79 5.42
CA SER A 81 -4.86 -2.57 5.10
C SER A 81 -3.62 -1.69 5.16
N PHE A 82 -2.49 -2.29 5.48
CA PHE A 82 -1.20 -1.59 5.61
C PHE A 82 -0.20 -2.11 4.60
N LEU A 83 0.47 -1.19 3.89
CA LEU A 83 1.64 -1.49 3.09
C LEU A 83 2.85 -0.79 3.69
N TYR A 84 3.89 -1.56 3.91
CA TYR A 84 5.14 -1.11 4.49
C TYR A 84 6.25 -1.11 3.44
N GLY A 85 7.17 -0.16 3.54
CA GLY A 85 8.36 -0.10 2.71
C GLY A 85 9.42 0.81 3.32
N HIS A 86 10.69 0.51 3.07
CA HIS A 86 11.79 1.30 3.59
C HIS A 86 11.86 2.72 2.99
N ASN A 87 12.41 3.63 3.79
CA ASN A 87 12.84 4.94 3.35
C ASN A 87 14.35 4.89 3.02
N MET A 88 14.67 4.57 1.78
CA MET A 88 16.04 4.35 1.33
C MET A 88 16.62 5.59 0.65
N GLU A 89 17.93 5.78 0.76
CA GLU A 89 18.64 6.77 -0.05
C GLU A 89 18.46 6.50 -1.54
N GLY A 90 18.50 7.55 -2.35
CA GLY A 90 18.30 7.44 -3.80
C GLY A 90 16.84 7.32 -4.23
N ASN A 91 15.89 7.70 -3.36
CA ASN A 91 14.44 7.70 -3.64
C ASN A 91 13.87 6.32 -3.99
N MET A 92 14.45 5.26 -3.42
CA MET A 92 13.99 3.88 -3.62
C MET A 92 12.97 3.47 -2.57
N MET A 93 12.26 2.40 -2.87
CA MET A 93 11.18 1.84 -2.06
C MET A 93 10.11 2.91 -1.76
N PHE A 94 9.79 3.16 -0.48
CA PHE A 94 8.81 4.17 -0.09
C PHE A 94 9.41 5.53 0.26
N ALA A 95 10.70 5.76 -0.01
CA ALA A 95 11.35 7.05 0.27
C ALA A 95 10.62 8.24 -0.38
N ASN A 96 10.05 8.04 -1.57
CA ASN A 96 9.29 9.08 -2.28
C ASN A 96 7.96 9.45 -1.60
N LEU A 97 7.47 8.67 -0.61
CA LEU A 97 6.33 9.09 0.19
C LEU A 97 6.63 10.35 1.01
N ASN A 98 7.88 10.64 1.35
CA ASN A 98 8.25 11.88 2.03
C ASN A 98 7.94 13.13 1.19
N ARG A 99 7.80 13.01 -0.14
CA ARG A 99 7.39 14.14 -1.00
C ARG A 99 5.99 14.65 -0.67
N TYR A 100 5.14 13.80 -0.08
CA TYR A 100 3.80 14.17 0.39
C TYR A 100 3.82 15.10 1.62
N GLU A 101 4.96 15.39 2.23
CA GLU A 101 5.10 16.51 3.18
C GLU A 101 4.70 17.86 2.56
N ARG A 102 4.75 17.94 1.23
CA ARG A 102 4.41 19.14 0.47
C ARG A 102 3.01 19.02 -0.15
N PRO A 103 2.08 19.92 0.17
CA PRO A 103 0.73 19.90 -0.41
C PRO A 103 0.73 19.97 -1.95
N GLU A 104 1.70 20.64 -2.56
CA GLU A 104 1.83 20.77 -4.02
C GLU A 104 2.11 19.41 -4.67
N PHE A 105 2.84 18.52 -3.96
CA PHE A 105 3.06 17.16 -4.47
C PHE A 105 1.77 16.35 -4.46
N LEU A 106 0.95 16.46 -3.41
CA LEU A 106 -0.37 15.82 -3.37
C LEU A 106 -1.26 16.32 -4.53
N GLN A 107 -1.24 17.60 -4.85
CA GLN A 107 -2.03 18.14 -5.97
C GLN A 107 -1.63 17.51 -7.30
N SER A 108 -0.35 17.20 -7.49
CA SER A 108 0.15 16.53 -8.70
C SER A 108 -0.02 15.00 -8.69
N CYS A 109 -0.05 14.39 -7.51
CA CYS A 109 -0.12 12.94 -7.31
C CYS A 109 -1.19 12.57 -6.25
N PRO A 110 -2.48 12.85 -6.48
CA PRO A 110 -3.53 12.68 -5.46
C PRO A 110 -4.00 11.23 -5.27
N THR A 111 -3.55 10.31 -6.13
CA THR A 111 -4.05 8.93 -6.18
C THR A 111 -2.93 7.92 -6.29
N PHE A 112 -3.23 6.69 -5.90
CA PHE A 112 -2.40 5.52 -6.15
C PHE A 112 -3.26 4.30 -6.50
N GLU A 113 -2.61 3.28 -7.05
CA GLU A 113 -3.26 2.06 -7.50
C GLU A 113 -2.63 0.85 -6.82
N ILE A 114 -3.46 -0.13 -6.47
CA ILE A 114 -3.00 -1.45 -6.05
C ILE A 114 -3.69 -2.50 -6.90
N THR A 115 -2.90 -3.30 -7.60
CA THR A 115 -3.38 -4.37 -8.46
C THR A 115 -3.12 -5.71 -7.76
N THR A 116 -4.15 -6.54 -7.69
CA THR A 116 -4.07 -7.96 -7.29
C THR A 116 -4.31 -8.85 -8.51
N PRO A 117 -4.12 -10.16 -8.43
CA PRO A 117 -4.46 -11.05 -9.55
C PRO A 117 -5.89 -10.93 -10.06
N GLU A 118 -6.83 -10.54 -9.17
CA GLU A 118 -8.26 -10.54 -9.46
C GLU A 118 -8.85 -9.14 -9.66
N ARG A 119 -8.20 -8.11 -9.11
CA ARG A 119 -8.78 -6.77 -9.03
C ARG A 119 -7.72 -5.70 -9.08
N LYS A 120 -8.11 -4.54 -9.61
CA LYS A 120 -7.37 -3.29 -9.51
C LYS A 120 -8.17 -2.32 -8.64
N TYR A 121 -7.54 -1.78 -7.62
CA TYR A 121 -8.09 -0.85 -6.66
C TYR A 121 -7.47 0.53 -6.89
N PHE A 122 -8.33 1.55 -6.92
CA PHE A 122 -7.92 2.95 -7.05
C PHE A 122 -8.20 3.67 -5.74
N TYR A 123 -7.16 4.31 -5.22
CA TYR A 123 -7.20 5.01 -3.95
C TYR A 123 -6.97 6.51 -4.15
N ARG A 124 -7.74 7.33 -3.40
CA ARG A 124 -7.53 8.77 -3.29
C ARG A 124 -6.99 9.09 -1.92
N ILE A 125 -5.91 9.86 -1.85
CA ILE A 125 -5.26 10.23 -0.60
C ILE A 125 -6.15 11.25 0.12
N PHE A 126 -6.52 10.94 1.38
CA PHE A 126 -7.35 11.81 2.22
C PHE A 126 -6.62 12.34 3.45
N SER A 127 -5.49 11.75 3.82
CA SER A 127 -4.67 12.18 4.95
C SER A 127 -3.21 11.83 4.73
N VAL A 128 -2.31 12.69 5.20
CA VAL A 128 -0.86 12.50 5.23
C VAL A 128 -0.38 12.94 6.59
N GLU A 129 0.28 12.06 7.33
CA GLU A 129 0.77 12.39 8.67
C GLU A 129 2.17 11.82 8.96
N GLN A 130 2.87 12.46 9.90
CA GLN A 130 4.04 11.91 10.55
C GLN A 130 3.58 11.15 11.79
N ALA A 131 3.42 9.85 11.65
CA ALA A 131 2.83 8.98 12.65
C ALA A 131 3.87 8.51 13.68
N ALA A 132 3.60 8.78 14.97
CA ALA A 132 4.37 8.20 16.06
C ALA A 132 4.00 6.72 16.27
N PRO A 133 4.88 5.90 16.84
CA PRO A 133 4.56 4.52 17.21
C PRO A 133 3.30 4.45 18.07
N ARG A 134 2.43 3.49 17.79
CA ARG A 134 1.15 3.28 18.50
C ARG A 134 0.15 4.45 18.37
N SER A 135 0.31 5.34 17.40
CA SER A 135 -0.72 6.32 17.07
C SER A 135 -1.91 5.66 16.37
N ALA A 136 -3.01 6.43 16.23
CA ALA A 136 -4.20 5.99 15.52
C ALA A 136 -3.93 5.53 14.08
N ALA A 137 -2.82 5.99 13.46
CA ALA A 137 -2.40 5.56 12.12
C ALA A 137 -2.23 4.04 11.97
N PHE A 138 -1.92 3.34 13.07
CA PHE A 138 -1.64 1.89 13.07
C PHE A 138 -2.78 1.04 13.62
N GLU A 139 -3.92 1.63 13.94
CA GLU A 139 -5.08 0.89 14.43
C GLU A 139 -5.84 0.23 13.28
N TYR A 140 -6.30 -1.02 13.49
CA TYR A 140 -7.02 -1.82 12.50
C TYR A 140 -8.11 -2.70 13.16
N GLY A 141 -8.76 -3.57 12.36
CA GLY A 141 -9.78 -4.49 12.88
C GLY A 141 -11.19 -3.88 12.93
N TYR A 142 -11.37 -2.70 12.37
CA TYR A 142 -12.69 -2.07 12.29
C TYR A 142 -13.60 -2.76 11.26
N GLN A 143 -14.90 -2.72 11.50
CA GLN A 143 -15.90 -3.13 10.51
C GLN A 143 -16.34 -1.92 9.68
N LEU A 144 -16.46 -2.10 8.36
CA LEU A 144 -17.04 -1.09 7.47
C LEU A 144 -18.42 -0.66 7.98
N LYS A 145 -18.76 0.61 7.81
CA LYS A 145 -20.01 1.25 8.26
C LYS A 145 -20.20 1.30 9.78
N SER A 146 -19.22 0.86 10.58
CA SER A 146 -19.30 0.97 12.03
C SER A 146 -19.00 2.40 12.49
N ARG A 147 -19.58 2.78 13.65
CA ARG A 147 -19.27 4.06 14.29
C ARG A 147 -17.78 4.20 14.64
N ALA A 148 -17.15 3.09 15.05
CA ALA A 148 -15.72 3.06 15.37
C ALA A 148 -14.88 3.36 14.15
N TYR A 149 -15.19 2.76 12.99
CA TYR A 149 -14.47 3.03 11.74
C TYR A 149 -14.66 4.48 11.27
N LYS A 150 -15.89 5.01 11.37
CA LYS A 150 -16.15 6.43 11.06
C LYS A 150 -15.32 7.37 11.95
N LEU A 151 -15.23 7.08 13.25
CA LEU A 151 -14.41 7.85 14.18
C LEU A 151 -12.91 7.76 13.79
N GLN A 152 -12.43 6.57 13.47
CA GLN A 152 -11.05 6.35 13.00
C GLN A 152 -10.73 7.22 11.77
N LEU A 153 -11.59 7.22 10.76
CA LEU A 153 -11.41 8.06 9.57
C LEU A 153 -11.35 9.56 9.91
N SER A 154 -12.17 10.01 10.87
CA SER A 154 -12.15 11.41 11.33
C SER A 154 -10.85 11.75 12.04
N ILE A 155 -10.36 10.88 12.94
CA ILE A 155 -9.09 11.07 13.65
C ILE A 155 -7.93 11.16 12.65
N LEU A 156 -7.85 10.24 11.69
CA LEU A 156 -6.79 10.27 10.68
C LEU A 156 -6.86 11.51 9.79
N LYS A 157 -8.06 12.01 9.48
CA LYS A 157 -8.20 13.26 8.74
C LYS A 157 -7.76 14.48 9.56
N GLU A 158 -8.08 14.51 10.85
CA GLU A 158 -7.68 15.60 11.77
C GLU A 158 -6.17 15.60 12.01
N ASN A 159 -5.53 14.44 12.03
CA ASN A 159 -4.08 14.30 12.18
C ASN A 159 -3.29 14.67 10.91
N SER A 160 -3.97 14.86 9.78
CA SER A 160 -3.29 15.19 8.53
C SER A 160 -2.50 16.49 8.63
N MET A 161 -1.27 16.51 8.12
CA MET A 161 -0.39 17.66 8.09
C MET A 161 -1.03 18.88 7.41
N TYR A 162 -1.98 18.66 6.53
CA TYR A 162 -2.74 19.67 5.80
C TYR A 162 -4.09 19.11 5.31
N ASP A 163 -5.02 19.99 4.96
CA ASP A 163 -6.30 19.54 4.39
C ASP A 163 -6.10 19.10 2.93
N THR A 164 -6.42 17.85 2.67
CA THR A 164 -6.37 17.25 1.32
C THR A 164 -7.61 17.55 0.48
N GLY A 165 -8.65 18.14 1.07
CA GLY A 165 -9.96 18.36 0.44
C GLY A 165 -10.81 17.08 0.26
N VAL A 166 -10.32 15.92 0.71
CA VAL A 166 -11.03 14.63 0.56
C VAL A 166 -11.71 14.26 1.86
N MET A 167 -13.02 13.94 1.78
CA MET A 167 -13.82 13.44 2.91
C MET A 167 -14.02 11.94 2.77
N PRO A 168 -13.37 11.12 3.62
CA PRO A 168 -13.54 9.68 3.59
C PRO A 168 -14.91 9.26 4.12
N GLN A 169 -15.45 8.15 3.60
CA GLN A 169 -16.74 7.59 4.01
C GLN A 169 -16.53 6.22 4.65
N GLU A 170 -17.31 5.90 5.68
CA GLU A 170 -17.25 4.63 6.39
C GLU A 170 -17.66 3.40 5.56
N THR A 171 -18.14 3.61 4.35
CA THR A 171 -18.44 2.56 3.35
C THR A 171 -17.23 2.16 2.52
N GLN A 172 -16.16 2.98 2.52
CA GLN A 172 -14.98 2.81 1.71
C GLN A 172 -13.89 2.08 2.50
N ARG A 173 -13.11 1.23 1.81
CA ARG A 173 -11.90 0.61 2.38
C ARG A 173 -10.75 1.60 2.33
N MET A 174 -9.85 1.46 3.28
CA MET A 174 -8.67 2.30 3.40
C MET A 174 -7.39 1.46 3.27
N VAL A 175 -6.38 2.05 2.67
CA VAL A 175 -5.00 1.57 2.71
C VAL A 175 -4.11 2.67 3.26
N THR A 176 -3.22 2.30 4.17
CA THR A 176 -2.15 3.17 4.66
C THR A 176 -0.81 2.69 4.12
N LEU A 177 -0.11 3.58 3.44
CA LEU A 177 1.27 3.39 3.00
C LEU A 177 2.18 3.95 4.06
N ILE A 178 3.12 3.12 4.57
CA ILE A 178 3.94 3.46 5.73
C ILE A 178 5.41 3.34 5.38
N THR A 179 6.17 4.38 5.68
CA THR A 179 7.63 4.35 5.63
C THR A 179 8.26 4.99 6.85
N CYS A 180 9.48 4.60 7.16
CA CYS A 180 10.26 5.27 8.20
C CYS A 180 10.69 6.64 7.72
N ASN A 181 10.53 7.68 8.54
CA ASN A 181 11.13 8.99 8.31
C ASN A 181 12.53 9.00 8.93
N SER A 182 13.55 8.72 8.11
CA SER A 182 14.94 8.62 8.58
C SER A 182 15.63 9.97 8.85
N ARG A 183 14.99 11.10 8.53
CA ARG A 183 15.64 12.41 8.58
C ARG A 183 15.67 13.03 9.97
N LEU A 184 14.62 12.83 10.77
CA LEU A 184 14.45 13.52 12.05
C LEU A 184 14.37 12.55 13.24
N ASP A 185 13.65 11.45 13.11
CA ASP A 185 13.44 10.46 14.16
C ASP A 185 13.20 9.08 13.54
N LYS A 186 13.95 8.08 13.98
CA LYS A 186 13.81 6.70 13.49
C LYS A 186 12.47 6.08 13.90
N GLU A 187 11.81 6.60 14.93
CA GLU A 187 10.52 6.12 15.39
C GLU A 187 9.35 6.72 14.62
N ILE A 188 9.48 7.95 14.10
CA ILE A 188 8.43 8.62 13.32
C ILE A 188 8.39 8.03 11.91
N ARG A 189 7.17 7.76 11.44
CA ARG A 189 6.91 7.18 10.12
C ARG A 189 6.04 8.11 9.30
N MET A 190 6.37 8.25 8.02
CA MET A 190 5.45 8.87 7.08
C MET A 190 4.31 7.88 6.83
N ALA A 191 3.08 8.32 7.06
CA ALA A 191 1.86 7.58 6.76
C ALA A 191 1.02 8.35 5.74
N VAL A 192 0.68 7.69 4.63
CA VAL A 192 -0.17 8.23 3.57
C VAL A 192 -1.43 7.37 3.48
N HIS A 193 -2.57 7.96 3.84
CA HIS A 193 -3.85 7.24 3.93
C HIS A 193 -4.68 7.47 2.69
N GLY A 194 -4.99 6.40 1.98
CA GLY A 194 -5.84 6.41 0.80
C GLY A 194 -7.17 5.72 1.03
N ILE A 195 -8.25 6.33 0.54
CA ILE A 195 -9.60 5.74 0.55
C ILE A 195 -9.92 5.18 -0.83
N CYS A 196 -10.40 3.93 -0.90
CA CYS A 196 -10.76 3.27 -2.15
C CYS A 196 -12.01 3.90 -2.75
N TYR A 197 -11.91 4.40 -3.97
CA TYR A 197 -13.05 5.02 -4.66
C TYR A 197 -13.53 4.23 -5.89
N GLU A 198 -12.69 3.30 -6.39
CA GLU A 198 -13.03 2.48 -7.55
C GLU A 198 -12.36 1.11 -7.47
N ILE A 199 -13.05 0.08 -7.94
CA ILE A 199 -12.55 -1.30 -8.02
C ILE A 199 -12.91 -1.86 -9.39
N VAL A 200 -11.90 -2.27 -10.15
CA VAL A 200 -12.07 -2.96 -11.43
C VAL A 200 -11.67 -4.42 -11.27
N LYS A 201 -12.49 -5.34 -11.75
CA LYS A 201 -12.17 -6.77 -11.79
C LYS A 201 -11.28 -7.07 -12.99
N ALA A 202 -10.37 -8.04 -12.84
CA ALA A 202 -9.70 -8.65 -13.99
C ALA A 202 -10.76 -9.37 -14.86
N GLU A 203 -10.62 -9.22 -16.17
CA GLU A 203 -11.40 -9.96 -17.15
C GLU A 203 -10.90 -11.40 -17.28
#